data_b67d4388a65622e90c61d468c337fdab
#
_entry.id   b67d4388a65622e90c61d468c337fdab
#
_cell.length_a   1.000
_cell.length_b   1.000
_cell.length_c   1.000
_cell.angle_alpha   90.00
_cell.angle_beta   90.00
_cell.angle_gamma   90.00
#
_symmetry.space_group_name_H-M   'P 1'
#
loop_
_entity.id
_entity.type
_entity.pdbx_description
1 polymer ?
#
loop_
_entity_poly.entity_id
_entity_poly.type
_entity_poly.pdbx_seq_one_letter_code
_entity_poly.pdbx_strand_id
1 'polypeptide(L)'
;MNNCLIFDFHHFKKLNYRTIAVILSLSLSILFSCSHTEKVLVSPIIDLKAYQTIGVIDFSITAEGDLREYVTQHYIQAVQSAQPGVRLLELGSEEHVLKTVSRKQLDLAAIKSIGSSYNVDALIFGHFSASEPKPNVRLSSTWQSMHAGAIVEASLLSKLWETDSGVTLWTNSTLRKEPVASLTADTSGNIEFGASDPKEAYGNLVPELVYANTTDFRPYYVYRKVK
;
A
#
# COMPACT_ATOMS: atom_id res chain seq x y z
N MET A 1 -23.67 -6.24 33.13
CA MET A 1 -23.55 -7.00 34.40
C MET A 1 -22.36 -6.43 35.13
N ASN A 2 -22.63 -5.59 36.14
CA ASN A 2 -21.60 -4.87 36.93
C ASN A 2 -21.15 -5.79 38.08
N ASN A 3 -19.89 -6.26 38.02
CA ASN A 3 -19.28 -6.86 39.22
C ASN A 3 -18.51 -5.78 39.96
N CYS A 4 -19.18 -5.23 40.97
CA CYS A 4 -18.59 -4.35 41.98
C CYS A 4 -17.81 -5.27 42.97
N LEU A 5 -16.48 -5.22 42.92
CA LEU A 5 -15.62 -5.86 43.92
C LEU A 5 -15.73 -5.05 45.21
N ILE A 6 -16.51 -5.52 46.16
CA ILE A 6 -16.59 -5.02 47.52
C ILE A 6 -15.30 -5.47 48.24
N PHE A 7 -14.37 -4.56 48.42
CA PHE A 7 -13.18 -4.80 49.27
C PHE A 7 -13.60 -4.72 50.71
N ASP A 8 -13.48 -5.85 51.43
CA ASP A 8 -13.80 -5.98 52.86
C ASP A 8 -12.69 -5.30 53.70
N PHE A 9 -13.03 -4.17 54.31
CA PHE A 9 -12.12 -3.27 55.03
C PHE A 9 -11.79 -3.74 56.49
N HIS A 10 -12.18 -4.96 56.89
CA HIS A 10 -12.10 -5.39 58.30
C HIS A 10 -10.72 -5.87 58.80
N HIS A 11 -9.70 -5.99 57.95
CA HIS A 11 -8.37 -6.50 58.37
C HIS A 11 -7.29 -5.43 58.58
N PHE A 12 -7.63 -4.12 58.56
CA PHE A 12 -6.63 -3.04 58.62
C PHE A 12 -6.18 -2.60 60.02
N LYS A 13 -6.56 -3.30 61.11
CA LYS A 13 -6.35 -2.82 62.50
C LYS A 13 -4.98 -3.05 63.10
N LYS A 14 -3.99 -3.60 62.44
CA LYS A 14 -2.62 -3.75 62.94
C LYS A 14 -1.48 -3.54 61.93
N LEU A 15 -1.68 -2.64 60.96
CA LEU A 15 -0.59 -2.33 60.05
C LEU A 15 0.30 -1.25 60.69
N ASN A 16 1.61 -1.62 60.94
CA ASN A 16 2.61 -0.68 61.47
C ASN A 16 2.83 0.46 60.44
N TYR A 17 2.94 1.72 60.95
CA TYR A 17 3.15 2.91 60.10
C TYR A 17 4.30 2.73 59.08
N ARG A 18 5.31 1.90 59.42
CA ARG A 18 6.43 1.56 58.52
C ARG A 18 5.98 0.76 57.30
N THR A 19 5.05 -0.17 57.45
CA THR A 19 4.49 -0.95 56.34
C THR A 19 3.61 -0.10 55.46
N ILE A 20 2.82 0.83 56.02
CA ILE A 20 2.01 1.80 55.26
C ILE A 20 2.93 2.73 54.45
N ALA A 21 4.05 3.24 55.03
CA ALA A 21 4.99 4.10 54.33
C ALA A 21 5.67 3.38 53.17
N VAL A 22 6.01 2.09 53.32
CA VAL A 22 6.62 1.29 52.24
C VAL A 22 5.62 1.03 51.10
N ILE A 23 4.38 0.70 51.43
CA ILE A 23 3.33 0.50 50.42
C ILE A 23 3.02 1.81 49.69
N LEU A 24 2.97 2.94 50.41
CA LEU A 24 2.75 4.25 49.81
C LEU A 24 3.90 4.69 48.92
N SER A 25 5.16 4.41 49.29
CA SER A 25 6.33 4.70 48.45
C SER A 25 6.39 3.82 47.22
N LEU A 26 6.00 2.53 47.32
CA LEU A 26 5.95 1.59 46.21
C LEU A 26 4.84 1.95 45.23
N SER A 27 3.67 2.38 45.73
CA SER A 27 2.58 2.83 44.85
C SER A 27 2.90 4.14 44.13
N LEU A 28 3.62 5.05 44.78
CA LEU A 28 4.06 6.30 44.18
C LEU A 28 5.10 6.09 43.06
N SER A 29 5.96 5.06 43.20
CA SER A 29 6.94 4.71 42.15
C SER A 29 6.30 4.18 40.87
N ILE A 30 5.13 3.56 40.94
CA ILE A 30 4.38 3.03 39.79
C ILE A 30 3.73 4.16 38.98
N LEU A 31 3.39 5.28 39.61
CA LEU A 31 2.74 6.42 38.94
C LEU A 31 3.71 7.23 38.06
N PHE A 32 5.00 7.12 38.25
CA PHE A 32 6.01 7.81 37.42
C PHE A 32 6.46 7.04 36.19
N SER A 33 5.93 5.84 35.95
CA SER A 33 6.30 5.00 34.79
C SER A 33 5.45 5.26 33.53
N CYS A 34 4.78 6.41 33.41
CA CYS A 34 4.10 6.78 32.17
C CYS A 34 5.16 7.19 31.12
N SER A 35 5.59 6.26 30.27
CA SER A 35 6.34 6.64 29.08
C SER A 35 5.39 7.36 28.11
N HIS A 36 5.58 8.66 27.96
CA HIS A 36 4.83 9.45 26.99
C HIS A 36 5.39 9.16 25.58
N THR A 37 4.51 8.75 24.67
CA THR A 37 4.85 8.59 23.25
C THR A 37 4.28 9.74 22.47
N GLU A 38 5.12 10.42 21.72
CA GLU A 38 4.74 11.50 20.81
C GLU A 38 4.63 10.97 19.38
N LYS A 39 3.57 11.39 18.68
CA LYS A 39 3.34 11.09 17.28
C LYS A 39 4.06 12.14 16.42
N VAL A 40 5.17 11.75 15.80
CA VAL A 40 6.00 12.62 14.96
C VAL A 40 5.76 12.33 13.49
N LEU A 41 5.50 13.38 12.71
CA LEU A 41 5.40 13.28 11.25
C LEU A 41 6.80 13.19 10.66
N VAL A 42 7.04 12.18 9.82
CA VAL A 42 8.29 11.95 9.10
C VAL A 42 8.08 12.21 7.62
N SER A 43 9.06 12.83 6.97
CA SER A 43 9.05 13.07 5.53
C SER A 43 8.92 11.79 4.73
N PRO A 44 8.44 11.84 3.47
CA PRO A 44 8.42 10.69 2.57
C PRO A 44 9.80 10.03 2.47
N ILE A 45 9.82 8.74 2.21
CA ILE A 45 11.07 7.99 1.96
C ILE A 45 11.72 8.49 0.66
N ILE A 46 10.90 8.77 -0.36
CA ILE A 46 11.31 9.33 -1.63
C ILE A 46 10.72 10.73 -1.76
N ASP A 47 11.58 11.74 -1.81
CA ASP A 47 11.19 13.13 -2.07
C ASP A 47 11.24 13.43 -3.57
N LEU A 48 10.07 13.42 -4.19
CA LEU A 48 9.93 13.69 -5.62
C LEU A 48 10.11 15.19 -5.96
N LYS A 49 10.04 16.09 -4.97
CA LYS A 49 10.26 17.55 -5.16
C LYS A 49 11.74 17.88 -5.37
N ALA A 50 12.63 16.91 -5.13
CA ALA A 50 14.06 17.07 -5.46
C ALA A 50 14.29 17.20 -6.98
N TYR A 51 13.33 16.76 -7.81
CA TYR A 51 13.38 16.81 -9.27
C TYR A 51 12.57 17.98 -9.82
N GLN A 52 13.10 18.73 -10.79
CA GLN A 52 12.38 19.85 -11.39
C GLN A 52 11.18 19.38 -12.20
N THR A 53 11.37 18.33 -13.01
CA THR A 53 10.31 17.72 -13.80
C THR A 53 10.52 16.22 -13.88
N ILE A 54 9.46 15.45 -13.65
CA ILE A 54 9.46 14.00 -13.74
C ILE A 54 8.62 13.60 -14.94
N GLY A 55 9.21 12.87 -15.88
CA GLY A 55 8.49 12.25 -16.98
C GLY A 55 7.73 11.01 -16.50
N VAL A 56 6.51 10.85 -16.97
CA VAL A 56 5.71 9.64 -16.72
C VAL A 56 5.45 8.96 -18.07
N ILE A 57 5.96 7.75 -18.23
CA ILE A 57 5.63 6.89 -19.36
C ILE A 57 4.40 6.08 -18.99
N ASP A 58 3.47 5.90 -19.92
CA ASP A 58 2.27 5.09 -19.70
C ASP A 58 2.63 3.70 -19.21
N PHE A 59 1.91 3.24 -18.21
CA PHE A 59 2.10 1.90 -17.67
C PHE A 59 1.81 0.84 -18.72
N SER A 60 2.71 -0.10 -18.90
CA SER A 60 2.48 -1.26 -19.75
C SER A 60 1.48 -2.21 -19.05
N ILE A 61 0.61 -2.85 -19.85
CA ILE A 61 -0.48 -3.67 -19.32
C ILE A 61 -0.37 -5.10 -19.85
N THR A 62 -0.43 -6.07 -18.96
CA THR A 62 -0.67 -7.49 -19.28
C THR A 62 -1.92 -7.93 -18.53
N ALA A 63 -3.06 -7.62 -19.09
CA ALA A 63 -4.39 -7.98 -18.61
C ALA A 63 -5.39 -7.88 -19.76
N GLU A 64 -6.55 -8.50 -19.61
CA GLU A 64 -7.67 -8.26 -20.53
C GLU A 64 -8.24 -6.86 -20.33
N GLY A 65 -8.54 -6.18 -21.42
CA GLY A 65 -9.10 -4.83 -21.43
C GLY A 65 -8.05 -3.73 -21.58
N ASP A 66 -8.51 -2.53 -21.91
CA ASP A 66 -7.66 -1.35 -22.03
C ASP A 66 -7.65 -0.55 -20.71
N LEU A 67 -6.77 -0.94 -19.81
CA LEU A 67 -6.59 -0.29 -18.50
C LEU A 67 -5.40 0.67 -18.47
N ARG A 68 -4.69 0.88 -19.56
CA ARG A 68 -3.44 1.65 -19.61
C ARG A 68 -3.62 3.07 -19.11
N GLU A 69 -4.53 3.79 -19.73
CA GLU A 69 -4.81 5.18 -19.36
C GLU A 69 -5.33 5.26 -17.92
N TYR A 70 -6.23 4.34 -17.55
CA TYR A 70 -6.81 4.30 -16.21
C TYR A 70 -5.74 4.11 -15.12
N VAL A 71 -4.83 3.13 -15.28
CA VAL A 71 -3.73 2.88 -14.34
C VAL A 71 -2.79 4.08 -14.28
N THR A 72 -2.40 4.63 -15.43
CA THR A 72 -1.48 5.77 -15.53
C THR A 72 -2.06 7.00 -14.84
N GLN A 73 -3.32 7.35 -15.10
CA GLN A 73 -3.99 8.50 -14.51
C GLN A 73 -4.18 8.35 -12.99
N HIS A 74 -4.57 7.16 -12.51
CA HIS A 74 -4.64 6.90 -11.07
C HIS A 74 -3.28 7.04 -10.39
N TYR A 75 -2.22 6.59 -11.06
CA TYR A 75 -0.86 6.71 -10.52
C TYR A 75 -0.42 8.18 -10.43
N ILE A 76 -0.64 8.96 -11.48
CA ILE A 76 -0.35 10.41 -11.51
C ILE A 76 -1.10 11.13 -10.38
N GLN A 77 -2.41 10.88 -10.24
CA GLN A 77 -3.23 11.46 -9.17
C GLN A 77 -2.71 11.10 -7.78
N ALA A 78 -2.30 9.85 -7.58
CA ALA A 78 -1.77 9.38 -6.30
C ALA A 78 -0.44 10.08 -5.95
N VAL A 79 0.45 10.25 -6.93
CA VAL A 79 1.74 10.96 -6.76
C VAL A 79 1.48 12.44 -6.43
N GLN A 80 0.63 13.12 -7.19
CA GLN A 80 0.29 14.53 -6.97
C GLN A 80 -0.39 14.75 -5.60
N SER A 81 -1.24 13.81 -5.19
CA SER A 81 -1.89 13.85 -3.87
C SER A 81 -0.89 13.60 -2.73
N ALA A 82 0.09 12.72 -2.94
CA ALA A 82 1.12 12.40 -1.96
C ALA A 82 2.10 13.56 -1.75
N GLN A 83 2.49 14.24 -2.83
CA GLN A 83 3.44 15.35 -2.82
C GLN A 83 2.93 16.51 -3.70
N PRO A 84 2.04 17.35 -3.18
CA PRO A 84 1.52 18.49 -3.92
C PRO A 84 2.63 19.42 -4.42
N GLY A 85 2.53 19.82 -5.69
CA GLY A 85 3.52 20.70 -6.34
C GLY A 85 4.62 19.97 -7.11
N VAL A 86 4.66 18.63 -7.11
CA VAL A 86 5.50 17.87 -8.03
C VAL A 86 5.03 18.08 -9.47
N ARG A 87 5.97 18.37 -10.36
CA ARG A 87 5.69 18.57 -11.79
C ARG A 87 5.86 17.27 -12.53
N LEU A 88 4.75 16.72 -13.03
CA LEU A 88 4.71 15.51 -13.84
C LEU A 88 4.44 15.90 -15.29
N LEU A 89 5.23 15.33 -16.20
CA LEU A 89 5.06 15.45 -17.65
C LEU A 89 4.68 14.08 -18.21
N GLU A 90 3.47 13.97 -18.73
CA GLU A 90 2.99 12.75 -19.39
C GLU A 90 3.67 12.60 -20.75
N LEU A 91 4.41 11.53 -20.96
CA LEU A 91 5.20 11.31 -22.18
C LEU A 91 4.45 10.44 -23.19
N GLY A 92 3.37 9.78 -22.76
CA GLY A 92 2.62 8.82 -23.54
C GLY A 92 3.22 7.41 -23.51
N SER A 93 2.87 6.59 -24.50
CA SER A 93 3.27 5.19 -24.52
C SER A 93 4.80 5.00 -24.69
N GLU A 94 5.31 3.92 -24.12
CA GLU A 94 6.73 3.56 -24.23
C GLU A 94 7.18 3.50 -25.71
N GLU A 95 6.37 2.94 -26.59
CA GLU A 95 6.66 2.87 -28.03
C GLU A 95 6.81 4.26 -28.64
N HIS A 96 5.91 5.19 -28.33
CA HIS A 96 5.98 6.57 -28.81
C HIS A 96 7.25 7.26 -28.32
N VAL A 97 7.57 7.14 -27.04
CA VAL A 97 8.74 7.77 -26.42
C VAL A 97 10.02 7.22 -27.02
N LEU A 98 10.14 5.90 -27.15
CA LEU A 98 11.30 5.24 -27.74
C LEU A 98 11.49 5.64 -29.21
N LYS A 99 10.41 5.75 -29.99
CA LYS A 99 10.47 6.22 -31.38
C LYS A 99 10.98 7.65 -31.46
N THR A 100 10.53 8.54 -30.59
CA THR A 100 10.97 9.93 -30.55
C THR A 100 12.47 10.06 -30.30
N VAL A 101 13.03 9.24 -29.41
CA VAL A 101 14.48 9.24 -29.12
C VAL A 101 15.29 8.27 -29.99
N SER A 102 14.67 7.69 -31.02
CA SER A 102 15.29 6.74 -31.96
C SER A 102 15.95 5.53 -31.27
N ARG A 103 15.24 4.97 -30.28
CA ARG A 103 15.65 3.78 -29.52
C ARG A 103 14.65 2.64 -29.72
N LYS A 104 15.08 1.40 -29.46
CA LYS A 104 14.25 0.20 -29.64
C LYS A 104 13.76 -0.38 -28.32
N GLN A 105 14.43 -0.06 -27.21
CA GLN A 105 14.12 -0.58 -25.88
C GLN A 105 14.46 0.45 -24.81
N LEU A 106 13.84 0.35 -23.67
CA LEU A 106 14.05 1.25 -22.53
C LEU A 106 15.30 0.80 -21.74
N ASP A 107 16.47 1.12 -22.31
CA ASP A 107 17.78 0.89 -21.68
C ASP A 107 18.39 2.20 -21.14
N LEU A 108 19.56 2.11 -20.52
CA LEU A 108 20.29 3.25 -19.99
C LEU A 108 20.46 4.38 -21.01
N ALA A 109 20.79 4.02 -22.26
CA ALA A 109 21.00 5.02 -23.30
C ALA A 109 19.67 5.69 -23.72
N ALA A 110 18.58 4.94 -23.75
CA ALA A 110 17.23 5.48 -23.96
C ALA A 110 16.82 6.45 -22.86
N ILE A 111 17.03 6.07 -21.59
CA ILE A 111 16.72 6.92 -20.44
C ILE A 111 17.41 8.28 -20.51
N LYS A 112 18.72 8.28 -20.79
CA LYS A 112 19.48 9.53 -20.95
C LYS A 112 18.99 10.35 -22.15
N SER A 113 18.66 9.69 -23.25
CA SER A 113 18.10 10.37 -24.43
C SER A 113 16.73 10.98 -24.15
N ILE A 114 15.89 10.27 -23.39
CA ILE A 114 14.56 10.76 -22.97
C ILE A 114 14.74 11.98 -22.06
N GLY A 115 15.60 11.90 -21.04
CA GLY A 115 15.91 13.02 -20.16
C GLY A 115 16.26 14.29 -20.92
N SER A 116 17.20 14.17 -21.88
CA SER A 116 17.65 15.29 -22.70
C SER A 116 16.57 15.79 -23.66
N SER A 117 15.79 14.89 -24.29
CA SER A 117 14.81 15.26 -25.31
C SER A 117 13.56 15.92 -24.74
N TYR A 118 13.12 15.50 -23.56
CA TYR A 118 11.93 15.98 -22.90
C TYR A 118 12.23 16.97 -21.76
N ASN A 119 13.49 17.21 -21.45
CA ASN A 119 13.96 18.02 -20.33
C ASN A 119 13.34 17.57 -19.00
N VAL A 120 13.49 16.29 -18.67
CA VAL A 120 13.03 15.67 -17.44
C VAL A 120 14.20 15.10 -16.65
N ASP A 121 14.23 15.31 -15.33
CA ASP A 121 15.33 14.88 -14.44
C ASP A 121 15.17 13.43 -14.00
N ALA A 122 13.94 12.95 -13.96
CA ALA A 122 13.62 11.59 -13.59
C ALA A 122 12.48 11.02 -14.44
N LEU A 123 12.35 9.70 -14.47
CA LEU A 123 11.31 8.97 -15.19
C LEU A 123 10.59 8.02 -14.25
N ILE A 124 9.27 8.07 -14.27
CA ILE A 124 8.40 7.05 -13.70
C ILE A 124 7.84 6.20 -14.83
N PHE A 125 7.91 4.91 -14.67
CA PHE A 125 7.28 3.95 -15.56
C PHE A 125 6.98 2.66 -14.78
N GLY A 126 6.13 1.82 -15.32
CA GLY A 126 5.78 0.59 -14.64
C GLY A 126 4.99 -0.38 -15.50
N HIS A 127 4.60 -1.45 -14.84
CA HIS A 127 3.87 -2.55 -15.46
C HIS A 127 2.74 -3.00 -14.55
N PHE A 128 1.54 -3.03 -15.08
CA PHE A 128 0.38 -3.65 -14.44
C PHE A 128 0.12 -5.01 -15.09
N SER A 129 -0.02 -6.05 -14.29
CA SER A 129 -0.41 -7.36 -14.77
C SER A 129 -1.57 -7.90 -13.94
N ALA A 130 -2.50 -8.58 -14.59
CA ALA A 130 -3.54 -9.31 -13.92
C ALA A 130 -3.65 -10.73 -14.47
N SER A 131 -3.89 -11.69 -13.57
CA SER A 131 -4.06 -13.10 -13.94
C SER A 131 -5.48 -13.37 -14.42
N GLU A 132 -5.64 -14.38 -15.23
CA GLU A 132 -6.95 -15.00 -15.44
C GLU A 132 -7.55 -15.47 -14.10
N PRO A 133 -8.89 -15.61 -14.00
CA PRO A 133 -9.55 -16.14 -12.82
C PRO A 133 -9.03 -17.54 -12.47
N LYS A 134 -8.55 -17.69 -11.24
CA LYS A 134 -8.05 -18.95 -10.70
C LYS A 134 -9.08 -19.57 -9.74
N PRO A 135 -9.37 -20.87 -9.83
CA PRO A 135 -10.28 -21.51 -8.90
C PRO A 135 -9.76 -21.43 -7.46
N ASN A 136 -10.67 -21.15 -6.54
CA ASN A 136 -10.40 -21.12 -5.11
C ASN A 136 -11.45 -21.96 -4.37
N VAL A 137 -11.05 -23.11 -3.85
CA VAL A 137 -11.95 -24.03 -3.14
C VAL A 137 -11.51 -24.12 -1.69
N ARG A 138 -12.44 -23.91 -0.76
CA ARG A 138 -12.23 -24.06 0.68
C ARG A 138 -13.28 -24.97 1.27
N LEU A 139 -12.85 -25.97 2.01
CA LEU A 139 -13.72 -26.83 2.81
C LEU A 139 -13.61 -26.40 4.26
N SER A 140 -14.74 -26.29 4.97
CA SER A 140 -14.68 -26.06 6.42
C SER A 140 -14.13 -27.31 7.11
N SER A 141 -13.38 -27.13 8.20
CA SER A 141 -12.79 -28.20 8.97
C SER A 141 -13.83 -29.20 9.56
N THR A 142 -15.08 -28.73 9.66
CA THR A 142 -16.20 -29.54 10.17
C THR A 142 -17.07 -30.16 9.07
N TRP A 143 -16.71 -30.00 7.79
CA TRP A 143 -17.50 -30.46 6.63
C TRP A 143 -18.92 -29.88 6.56
N GLN A 144 -19.18 -28.81 7.29
CA GLN A 144 -20.51 -28.18 7.37
C GLN A 144 -20.80 -27.22 6.22
N SER A 145 -19.77 -26.74 5.55
CA SER A 145 -19.92 -25.86 4.39
C SER A 145 -18.77 -26.04 3.40
N MET A 146 -19.10 -25.88 2.13
CA MET A 146 -18.15 -25.81 1.03
C MET A 146 -18.23 -24.44 0.39
N HIS A 147 -17.09 -23.80 0.22
CA HIS A 147 -16.96 -22.57 -0.53
C HIS A 147 -16.08 -22.85 -1.75
N ALA A 148 -16.63 -22.67 -2.91
CA ALA A 148 -15.88 -22.70 -4.16
C ALA A 148 -15.99 -21.33 -4.83
N GLY A 149 -14.97 -20.92 -5.54
CA GLY A 149 -15.01 -19.62 -6.21
C GLY A 149 -13.86 -19.46 -7.17
N ALA A 150 -13.71 -18.26 -7.68
CA ALA A 150 -12.55 -17.84 -8.46
C ALA A 150 -12.03 -16.51 -7.95
N ILE A 151 -10.73 -16.37 -8.01
CA ILE A 151 -10.02 -15.13 -7.65
C ILE A 151 -9.17 -14.68 -8.83
N VAL A 152 -9.04 -13.38 -8.99
CA VAL A 152 -8.02 -12.76 -9.84
C VAL A 152 -6.92 -12.18 -8.97
N GLU A 153 -5.70 -12.20 -9.49
CA GLU A 153 -4.55 -11.57 -8.88
C GLU A 153 -4.07 -10.47 -9.80
N ALA A 154 -3.87 -9.27 -9.26
CA ALA A 154 -3.27 -8.18 -10.00
C ALA A 154 -2.02 -7.66 -9.29
N SER A 155 -1.02 -7.26 -10.06
CA SER A 155 0.22 -6.66 -9.55
C SER A 155 0.55 -5.39 -10.29
N LEU A 156 1.15 -4.46 -9.55
CA LEU A 156 1.67 -3.19 -10.07
C LEU A 156 3.15 -3.07 -9.69
N LEU A 157 4.01 -3.08 -10.69
CA LEU A 157 5.42 -2.75 -10.56
C LEU A 157 5.62 -1.32 -11.05
N SER A 158 6.32 -0.49 -10.28
CA SER A 158 6.76 0.82 -10.73
C SER A 158 8.21 1.09 -10.37
N LYS A 159 8.86 1.93 -11.17
CA LYS A 159 10.25 2.34 -11.01
C LYS A 159 10.39 3.84 -11.21
N LEU A 160 11.32 4.42 -10.47
CA LEU A 160 11.81 5.78 -10.64
C LEU A 160 13.27 5.70 -11.07
N TRP A 161 13.62 6.29 -12.19
CA TRP A 161 14.97 6.38 -12.69
C TRP A 161 15.42 7.84 -12.79
N GLU A 162 16.66 8.11 -12.45
CA GLU A 162 17.31 9.37 -12.74
C GLU A 162 17.81 9.38 -14.20
N THR A 163 17.52 10.45 -14.92
CA THR A 163 17.81 10.49 -16.37
C THR A 163 19.27 10.74 -16.67
N ASP A 164 19.98 11.52 -15.88
CA ASP A 164 21.39 11.84 -16.11
C ASP A 164 22.32 10.65 -15.92
N SER A 165 22.18 9.96 -14.80
CA SER A 165 22.98 8.78 -14.47
C SER A 165 22.40 7.51 -15.07
N GLY A 166 21.06 7.43 -15.21
CA GLY A 166 20.31 6.25 -15.56
C GLY A 166 20.19 5.24 -14.39
N VAL A 167 20.44 5.70 -13.18
CA VAL A 167 20.34 4.87 -11.97
C VAL A 167 18.88 4.69 -11.60
N THR A 168 18.52 3.48 -11.20
CA THR A 168 17.23 3.21 -10.56
C THR A 168 17.26 3.76 -9.13
N LEU A 169 16.47 4.79 -8.87
CA LEU A 169 16.37 5.43 -7.56
C LEU A 169 15.42 4.68 -6.63
N TRP A 170 14.38 4.10 -7.21
CA TRP A 170 13.36 3.42 -6.45
C TRP A 170 12.62 2.38 -7.31
N THR A 171 12.20 1.31 -6.67
CA THR A 171 11.36 0.27 -7.26
C THR A 171 10.39 -0.23 -6.21
N ASN A 172 9.13 -0.35 -6.56
CA ASN A 172 8.13 -0.98 -5.72
C ASN A 172 7.24 -1.91 -6.53
N SER A 173 6.84 -3.01 -5.90
CA SER A 173 5.92 -3.98 -6.49
C SER A 173 4.86 -4.35 -5.46
N THR A 174 3.62 -4.24 -5.86
CA THR A 174 2.46 -4.58 -5.01
C THR A 174 1.59 -5.62 -5.68
N LEU A 175 0.97 -6.47 -4.89
CA LEU A 175 0.06 -7.53 -5.33
C LEU A 175 -1.25 -7.41 -4.54
N ARG A 176 -2.38 -7.60 -5.22
CA ARG A 176 -3.72 -7.71 -4.63
C ARG A 176 -4.50 -8.84 -5.28
N LYS A 177 -5.52 -9.29 -4.56
CA LYS A 177 -6.40 -10.37 -5.01
C LYS A 177 -7.86 -9.95 -4.79
N GLU A 178 -8.69 -10.26 -5.77
CA GLU A 178 -10.13 -9.96 -5.73
C GLU A 178 -10.92 -11.22 -6.08
N PRO A 179 -11.96 -11.58 -5.31
CA PRO A 179 -12.87 -12.65 -5.70
C PRO A 179 -13.77 -12.19 -6.85
N VAL A 180 -13.86 -13.01 -7.90
CA VAL A 180 -14.71 -12.75 -9.09
C VAL A 180 -15.86 -13.74 -9.21
N ALA A 181 -15.82 -14.83 -8.48
CA ALA A 181 -16.93 -15.76 -8.36
C ALA A 181 -16.93 -16.43 -6.98
N SER A 182 -18.13 -16.69 -6.47
CA SER A 182 -18.33 -17.42 -5.22
C SER A 182 -19.51 -18.38 -5.35
N LEU A 183 -19.34 -19.58 -4.83
CA LEU A 183 -20.38 -20.57 -4.63
C LEU A 183 -20.28 -21.04 -3.19
N THR A 184 -21.33 -20.86 -2.42
CA THR A 184 -21.42 -21.33 -1.05
C THR A 184 -22.54 -22.36 -0.96
N ALA A 185 -22.24 -23.53 -0.44
CA ALA A 185 -23.23 -24.56 -0.11
C ALA A 185 -23.12 -24.94 1.36
N ASP A 186 -24.25 -24.97 2.06
CA ASP A 186 -24.34 -25.39 3.44
C ASP A 186 -25.05 -26.76 3.59
N THR A 187 -24.97 -27.35 4.77
CA THR A 187 -25.63 -28.61 5.08
C THR A 187 -27.16 -28.55 5.11
N SER A 188 -27.72 -27.32 5.12
CA SER A 188 -29.18 -27.08 5.04
C SER A 188 -29.69 -27.08 3.60
N GLY A 189 -28.79 -27.24 2.61
CA GLY A 189 -29.10 -27.25 1.19
C GLY A 189 -29.21 -25.87 0.56
N ASN A 190 -28.80 -24.79 1.26
CA ASN A 190 -28.75 -23.46 0.68
C ASN A 190 -27.53 -23.36 -0.23
N ILE A 191 -27.76 -22.88 -1.44
CA ILE A 191 -26.71 -22.60 -2.43
C ILE A 191 -26.81 -21.16 -2.83
N GLU A 192 -25.72 -20.40 -2.60
CA GLU A 192 -25.57 -19.02 -3.03
C GLU A 192 -24.50 -18.94 -4.11
N PHE A 193 -24.81 -18.27 -5.21
CA PHE A 193 -23.89 -18.05 -6.31
C PHE A 193 -23.75 -16.54 -6.58
N GLY A 194 -22.51 -16.09 -6.66
CA GLY A 194 -22.15 -14.73 -7.08
C GLY A 194 -21.07 -14.77 -8.15
N ALA A 195 -21.19 -13.92 -9.16
CA ALA A 195 -20.15 -13.73 -10.17
C ALA A 195 -20.09 -12.26 -10.58
N SER A 196 -18.88 -11.76 -10.81
CA SER A 196 -18.60 -10.43 -11.36
C SER A 196 -17.71 -10.55 -12.60
N ASP A 197 -17.75 -9.53 -13.46
CA ASP A 197 -16.85 -9.48 -14.61
C ASP A 197 -15.40 -9.36 -14.11
N PRO A 198 -14.49 -10.22 -14.54
CA PRO A 198 -13.06 -10.09 -14.21
C PRO A 198 -12.46 -8.74 -14.58
N LYS A 199 -12.93 -8.10 -15.65
CA LYS A 199 -12.45 -6.77 -16.07
C LYS A 199 -12.84 -5.67 -15.07
N GLU A 200 -14.05 -5.77 -14.50
CA GLU A 200 -14.48 -4.87 -13.43
C GLU A 200 -13.63 -5.07 -12.18
N ALA A 201 -13.33 -6.32 -11.82
CA ALA A 201 -12.45 -6.64 -10.71
C ALA A 201 -11.04 -6.08 -10.90
N TYR A 202 -10.47 -6.13 -12.11
CA TYR A 202 -9.18 -5.50 -12.40
C TYR A 202 -9.24 -3.98 -12.19
N GLY A 203 -10.32 -3.32 -12.65
CA GLY A 203 -10.53 -1.89 -12.43
C GLY A 203 -10.61 -1.53 -10.96
N ASN A 204 -11.29 -2.33 -10.15
CA ASN A 204 -11.44 -2.13 -8.70
C ASN A 204 -10.12 -2.29 -7.94
N LEU A 205 -9.22 -3.17 -8.42
CA LEU A 205 -7.91 -3.40 -7.82
C LEU A 205 -6.90 -2.27 -8.06
N VAL A 206 -7.06 -1.50 -9.14
CA VAL A 206 -6.11 -0.43 -9.53
C VAL A 206 -5.93 0.62 -8.44
N PRO A 207 -6.98 1.23 -7.84
CA PRO A 207 -6.80 2.24 -6.80
C PRO A 207 -6.03 1.71 -5.57
N GLU A 208 -6.32 0.48 -5.15
CA GLU A 208 -5.64 -0.14 -4.00
C GLU A 208 -4.18 -0.45 -4.29
N LEU A 209 -3.88 -0.97 -5.48
CA LEU A 209 -2.53 -1.26 -5.92
C LEU A 209 -1.71 0.03 -6.02
N VAL A 210 -2.26 1.06 -6.64
CA VAL A 210 -1.61 2.37 -6.77
C VAL A 210 -1.39 3.00 -5.39
N TYR A 211 -2.39 2.95 -4.50
CA TYR A 211 -2.25 3.48 -3.15
C TYR A 211 -1.11 2.78 -2.39
N ALA A 212 -1.06 1.46 -2.41
CA ALA A 212 -0.01 0.70 -1.75
C ALA A 212 1.36 0.90 -2.41
N ASN A 213 1.39 0.99 -3.74
CA ASN A 213 2.62 1.16 -4.50
C ASN A 213 3.27 2.54 -4.26
N THR A 214 2.47 3.59 -4.08
CA THR A 214 2.94 4.97 -3.87
C THR A 214 3.11 5.35 -2.39
N THR A 215 3.11 4.38 -1.46
CA THR A 215 3.21 4.65 -0.01
C THR A 215 4.49 5.40 0.36
N ASP A 216 5.62 5.07 -0.28
CA ASP A 216 6.93 5.68 -0.01
C ASP A 216 7.01 7.16 -0.39
N PHE A 217 6.06 7.64 -1.18
CA PHE A 217 5.93 9.06 -1.56
C PHE A 217 5.12 9.87 -0.55
N ARG A 218 4.55 9.24 0.48
CA ARG A 218 3.72 9.91 1.49
C ARG A 218 4.48 10.13 2.78
N PRO A 219 4.25 11.27 3.46
CA PRO A 219 4.70 11.42 4.82
C PRO A 219 3.98 10.40 5.72
N TYR A 220 4.68 9.91 6.72
CA TYR A 220 4.16 8.92 7.65
C TYR A 220 4.41 9.29 9.09
N TYR A 221 3.69 8.67 10.01
CA TYR A 221 3.84 8.94 11.43
C TYR A 221 4.62 7.83 12.12
N VAL A 222 5.55 8.23 12.99
CA VAL A 222 6.23 7.33 13.92
C VAL A 222 5.93 7.74 15.36
N TYR A 223 5.83 6.75 16.25
CA TYR A 223 5.69 7.00 17.68
C TYR A 223 7.08 6.97 18.31
N ARG A 224 7.53 8.09 18.84
CA ARG A 224 8.79 8.20 19.58
C ARG A 224 8.51 8.30 21.07
N LYS A 225 9.26 7.54 21.87
CA LYS A 225 9.25 7.72 23.33
C LYS A 225 9.96 9.03 23.64
N VAL A 226 9.27 9.92 24.33
CA VAL A 226 9.85 11.11 24.91
C VAL A 226 10.45 10.69 26.26
N LYS A 227 11.75 10.97 26.46
CA LYS A 227 12.43 10.74 27.73
C LYS A 227 12.14 11.85 28.71
#